data_feddcdaa3db49d122a1fa3216045cd65
#
_entry.id   feddcdaa3db49d122a1fa3216045cd65
#
_cell.length_a   1.000
_cell.length_b   1.000
_cell.length_c   1.000
_cell.angle_alpha   90.00
_cell.angle_beta   90.00
_cell.angle_gamma   90.00
#
_symmetry.space_group_name_H-M   'P 1'
#
loop_
_entity.id
_entity.type
_entity.pdbx_description
1 polymer ?
#
loop_
_entity_poly.entity_id
_entity_poly.type
_entity_poly.pdbx_seq_one_letter_code
_entity_poly.pdbx_strand_id
1 'polypeptide(L)'
;MTPGLPCQRGHFSIPDDFHYLNCAYMGPLPLAAERAGIAGLRAKRFPQAIAPQDFFRPVDEVRERFARLIGAPNPDRVATVPSVSYAVSTITRNTYPPGGSNIVIVHEQFPGNVYPWRRLVGEKGGDLRVVTPPRDGGRGARWSERILDHIDAATVAVAMGTVHWTDGTRFDLAAIRERTREVGAALVLDGTQTVGAAPIDVVALDPDALIVAGYKWLLGPYSLSLAWFGDRYLDGIPLEETWIGRRGSENFAGLVDYADDYQPGALRFDVGQRSNFALVPALSASLELILEWRPERVAAYCTALMDGAFDRLRALGLRVEETPWRSPHLFGLGLPPGADLERLKRALARHRVGVSFRGSSVRVSPNVYNTRDDVEALIAAFTEALAG
;
A
#
# COMPACT_ATOMS: atom_id res chain seq x y z
N MET A 1 22.91 -20.15 -2.11
CA MET A 1 21.78 -19.55 -1.36
C MET A 1 22.20 -18.14 -0.97
N THR A 2 21.47 -17.12 -1.35
CA THR A 2 21.72 -15.74 -0.89
C THR A 2 21.51 -15.72 0.65
N PRO A 3 22.45 -15.15 1.44
CA PRO A 3 22.25 -15.06 2.88
C PRO A 3 20.91 -14.39 3.23
N GLY A 4 20.22 -14.89 4.26
CA GLY A 4 18.98 -14.29 4.75
C GLY A 4 19.17 -12.81 5.12
N LEU A 5 18.10 -12.02 5.07
CA LEU A 5 18.15 -10.63 5.54
C LEU A 5 18.31 -10.65 7.08
N PRO A 6 19.34 -9.99 7.65
CA PRO A 6 19.44 -9.84 9.11
C PRO A 6 18.40 -8.83 9.61
N CYS A 7 18.16 -8.81 10.93
CA CYS A 7 17.31 -7.80 11.57
C CYS A 7 17.83 -6.40 11.28
N GLN A 8 16.95 -5.49 10.88
CA GLN A 8 17.26 -4.13 10.49
C GLN A 8 16.88 -3.08 11.56
N ARG A 9 16.68 -3.50 12.81
CA ARG A 9 16.24 -2.63 13.92
C ARG A 9 17.14 -1.40 14.10
N GLY A 10 18.45 -1.52 13.84
CA GLY A 10 19.41 -0.39 13.93
C GLY A 10 19.15 0.77 12.97
N HIS A 11 18.30 0.60 11.95
CA HIS A 11 17.87 1.69 11.07
C HIS A 11 16.74 2.54 11.66
N PHE A 12 16.20 2.19 12.83
CA PHE A 12 15.02 2.80 13.44
C PHE A 12 15.29 3.23 14.88
N SER A 13 14.48 4.15 15.40
CA SER A 13 14.51 4.61 16.79
C SER A 13 13.34 4.02 17.60
N ILE A 14 13.14 2.70 17.48
CA ILE A 14 12.10 1.99 18.25
C ILE A 14 12.68 1.65 19.63
N PRO A 15 12.00 2.01 20.74
CA PRO A 15 12.47 1.63 22.09
C PRO A 15 12.66 0.13 22.23
N ASP A 16 13.74 -0.30 22.92
CA ASP A 16 14.10 -1.72 23.03
C ASP A 16 13.04 -2.53 23.78
N ASP A 17 12.33 -1.90 24.70
CA ASP A 17 11.27 -2.50 25.52
C ASP A 17 9.87 -2.36 24.91
N PHE A 18 9.74 -1.95 23.62
CA PHE A 18 8.48 -1.84 22.93
C PHE A 18 8.44 -2.75 21.69
N HIS A 19 7.44 -3.61 21.64
CA HIS A 19 7.26 -4.64 20.60
C HIS A 19 6.31 -4.13 19.52
N TYR A 20 6.82 -3.36 18.55
CA TYR A 20 6.02 -2.73 17.52
C TYR A 20 5.70 -3.66 16.35
N LEU A 21 4.59 -4.39 16.45
CA LEU A 21 4.08 -5.33 15.43
C LEU A 21 2.91 -4.72 14.62
N ASN A 22 3.03 -3.44 14.21
CA ASN A 22 1.92 -2.68 13.62
C ASN A 22 2.29 -1.82 12.40
N CYS A 23 3.23 -2.28 11.56
CA CYS A 23 3.68 -1.58 10.35
C CYS A 23 2.53 -1.26 9.40
N ALA A 24 1.52 -2.13 9.30
CA ALA A 24 0.33 -1.92 8.47
C ALA A 24 -0.55 -0.73 8.90
N TYR A 25 -0.37 -0.20 10.11
CA TYR A 25 -0.98 1.05 10.58
C TYR A 25 -0.11 2.25 10.19
N MET A 26 1.15 2.25 10.62
CA MET A 26 2.13 3.29 10.35
C MET A 26 3.53 2.64 10.36
N GLY A 27 4.29 2.74 9.27
CA GLY A 27 5.70 2.32 9.27
C GLY A 27 6.54 3.28 10.12
N PRO A 28 7.44 2.79 10.98
CA PRO A 28 8.38 3.68 11.65
C PRO A 28 9.31 4.32 10.62
N LEU A 29 9.55 5.63 10.76
CA LEU A 29 10.41 6.35 9.83
C LEU A 29 11.88 5.93 10.06
N PRO A 30 12.61 5.48 9.03
CA PRO A 30 14.04 5.18 9.17
C PRO A 30 14.85 6.43 9.50
N LEU A 31 15.90 6.28 10.30
CA LEU A 31 16.83 7.38 10.66
C LEU A 31 17.45 8.06 9.43
N ALA A 32 17.70 7.33 8.34
CA ALA A 32 18.18 7.89 7.09
C ALA A 32 17.13 8.80 6.43
N ALA A 33 15.86 8.39 6.44
CA ALA A 33 14.73 9.16 5.91
C ALA A 33 14.50 10.44 6.74
N GLU A 34 14.56 10.34 8.07
CA GLU A 34 14.47 11.51 8.95
C GLU A 34 15.56 12.52 8.63
N ARG A 35 16.84 12.09 8.57
CA ARG A 35 17.98 12.96 8.23
C ARG A 35 17.79 13.63 6.87
N ALA A 36 17.36 12.89 5.85
CA ALA A 36 17.14 13.41 4.51
C ALA A 36 16.00 14.47 4.49
N GLY A 37 14.91 14.21 5.19
CA GLY A 37 13.80 15.15 5.32
C GLY A 37 14.21 16.45 6.04
N ILE A 38 14.95 16.34 7.15
CA ILE A 38 15.50 17.49 7.89
C ILE A 38 16.45 18.30 7.01
N ALA A 39 17.35 17.65 6.26
CA ALA A 39 18.27 18.31 5.33
C ALA A 39 17.51 19.08 4.25
N GLY A 40 16.47 18.47 3.66
CA GLY A 40 15.62 19.12 2.67
C GLY A 40 14.86 20.33 3.24
N LEU A 41 14.31 20.21 4.46
CA LEU A 41 13.69 21.35 5.14
C LEU A 41 14.68 22.48 5.39
N ARG A 42 15.92 22.15 5.79
CA ARG A 42 16.99 23.13 6.05
C ARG A 42 17.47 23.83 4.78
N ALA A 43 17.42 23.19 3.62
CA ALA A 43 17.81 23.82 2.34
C ALA A 43 17.04 25.12 2.08
N LYS A 44 15.79 25.21 2.52
CA LYS A 44 14.97 26.42 2.38
C LYS A 44 15.44 27.63 3.22
N ARG A 45 16.42 27.46 4.12
CA ARG A 45 17.07 28.58 4.83
C ARG A 45 17.87 29.46 3.88
N PHE A 46 18.31 28.90 2.75
CA PHE A 46 19.12 29.57 1.73
C PHE A 46 18.42 29.43 0.37
N PRO A 47 17.27 30.11 0.16
CA PRO A 47 16.44 29.93 -1.03
C PRO A 47 17.14 30.30 -2.33
N GLN A 48 18.17 31.15 -2.28
CA GLN A 48 18.99 31.47 -3.42
C GLN A 48 19.84 30.29 -3.95
N ALA A 49 19.98 29.22 -3.18
CA ALA A 49 20.65 27.98 -3.62
C ALA A 49 19.72 27.00 -4.27
N ILE A 50 18.40 27.23 -4.22
CA ILE A 50 17.38 26.36 -4.83
C ILE A 50 17.27 26.75 -6.31
N ALA A 51 17.64 25.84 -7.20
CA ALA A 51 17.60 26.02 -8.64
C ALA A 51 16.35 25.36 -9.25
N PRO A 52 15.94 25.71 -10.49
CA PRO A 52 14.79 25.11 -11.15
C PRO A 52 14.80 23.58 -11.18
N GLN A 53 15.94 22.95 -11.41
CA GLN A 53 16.06 21.49 -11.42
C GLN A 53 15.75 20.81 -10.08
N ASP A 54 15.82 21.53 -8.96
CA ASP A 54 15.50 20.98 -7.63
C ASP A 54 13.99 20.74 -7.45
N PHE A 55 13.16 21.30 -8.33
CA PHE A 55 11.73 21.02 -8.39
C PHE A 55 11.40 19.73 -9.15
N PHE A 56 12.33 19.14 -9.87
CA PHE A 56 12.11 17.97 -10.74
C PHE A 56 12.95 16.77 -10.30
N ARG A 57 14.26 16.86 -10.31
CA ARG A 57 15.20 15.76 -10.08
C ARG A 57 14.90 14.91 -8.84
N PRO A 58 14.65 15.47 -7.63
CA PRO A 58 14.38 14.63 -6.46
C PRO A 58 13.12 13.78 -6.59
N VAL A 59 12.11 14.27 -7.32
CA VAL A 59 10.88 13.55 -7.59
C VAL A 59 11.11 12.45 -8.62
N ASP A 60 11.92 12.73 -9.65
CA ASP A 60 12.28 11.74 -10.68
C ASP A 60 13.06 10.57 -10.08
N GLU A 61 13.98 10.84 -9.14
CA GLU A 61 14.68 9.80 -8.38
C GLU A 61 13.68 8.90 -7.57
N VAL A 62 12.65 9.50 -6.97
CA VAL A 62 11.59 8.72 -6.28
C VAL A 62 10.82 7.83 -7.26
N ARG A 63 10.48 8.36 -8.46
CA ARG A 63 9.81 7.57 -9.50
C ARG A 63 10.67 6.40 -9.97
N GLU A 64 11.95 6.64 -10.24
CA GLU A 64 12.88 5.60 -10.66
C GLU A 64 13.00 4.48 -9.62
N ARG A 65 13.17 4.86 -8.33
CA ARG A 65 13.25 3.89 -7.23
C ARG A 65 11.96 3.09 -7.09
N PHE A 66 10.81 3.77 -7.16
CA PHE A 66 9.52 3.09 -7.07
C PHE A 66 9.25 2.20 -8.28
N ALA A 67 9.54 2.65 -9.50
CA ALA A 67 9.42 1.85 -10.70
C ALA A 67 10.25 0.57 -10.60
N ARG A 68 11.51 0.65 -10.15
CA ARG A 68 12.36 -0.52 -9.88
C ARG A 68 11.75 -1.46 -8.84
N LEU A 69 11.14 -0.91 -7.80
CA LEU A 69 10.54 -1.70 -6.70
C LEU A 69 9.35 -2.55 -7.17
N ILE A 70 8.59 -2.07 -8.15
CA ILE A 70 7.40 -2.75 -8.70
C ILE A 70 7.65 -3.42 -10.05
N GLY A 71 8.90 -3.50 -10.53
CA GLY A 71 9.25 -4.10 -11.82
C GLY A 71 8.81 -3.29 -13.05
N ALA A 72 8.47 -2.01 -12.89
CA ALA A 72 8.06 -1.16 -14.00
C ALA A 72 9.27 -0.68 -14.82
N PRO A 73 9.30 -0.88 -16.16
CA PRO A 73 10.43 -0.48 -16.99
C PRO A 73 10.50 1.03 -17.25
N ASN A 74 9.40 1.75 -17.14
CA ASN A 74 9.31 3.18 -17.41
C ASN A 74 8.83 3.95 -16.17
N PRO A 75 9.70 4.79 -15.54
CA PRO A 75 9.35 5.61 -14.39
C PRO A 75 8.36 6.73 -14.71
N ASP A 76 8.20 7.14 -15.97
CA ASP A 76 7.20 8.15 -16.39
C ASP A 76 5.75 7.66 -16.24
N ARG A 77 5.57 6.38 -15.94
CA ARG A 77 4.27 5.81 -15.57
C ARG A 77 3.91 5.98 -14.09
N VAL A 78 4.78 6.60 -13.30
CA VAL A 78 4.59 6.84 -11.87
C VAL A 78 4.25 8.31 -11.61
N ALA A 79 3.13 8.56 -10.96
CA ALA A 79 2.75 9.88 -10.43
C ALA A 79 3.01 9.96 -8.93
N THR A 80 3.39 11.16 -8.46
CA THR A 80 3.43 11.50 -7.04
C THR A 80 2.13 12.16 -6.63
N VAL A 81 1.46 11.58 -5.65
CA VAL A 81 0.13 12.00 -5.19
C VAL A 81 0.09 12.14 -3.67
N PRO A 82 -0.80 12.96 -3.09
CA PRO A 82 -0.83 13.17 -1.65
C PRO A 82 -1.42 11.98 -0.89
N SER A 83 -2.25 11.17 -1.56
CA SER A 83 -2.94 10.05 -0.91
C SER A 83 -3.44 9.02 -1.93
N VAL A 84 -3.74 7.81 -1.45
CA VAL A 84 -4.42 6.77 -2.24
C VAL A 84 -5.75 7.27 -2.79
N SER A 85 -6.55 7.97 -1.98
CA SER A 85 -7.85 8.50 -2.42
C SER A 85 -7.74 9.55 -3.54
N TYR A 86 -6.66 10.33 -3.57
CA TYR A 86 -6.39 11.25 -4.67
C TYR A 86 -6.17 10.48 -5.99
N ALA A 87 -5.34 9.46 -5.97
CA ALA A 87 -5.09 8.63 -7.16
C ALA A 87 -6.35 7.87 -7.61
N VAL A 88 -7.12 7.29 -6.68
CA VAL A 88 -8.41 6.65 -7.01
C VAL A 88 -9.38 7.66 -7.61
N SER A 89 -9.42 8.90 -7.10
CA SER A 89 -10.25 9.97 -7.68
C SER A 89 -9.78 10.38 -9.08
N THR A 90 -8.47 10.38 -9.34
CA THR A 90 -7.93 10.57 -10.70
C THR A 90 -8.41 9.48 -11.64
N ILE A 91 -8.36 8.21 -11.20
CA ILE A 91 -8.82 7.07 -11.99
C ILE A 91 -10.33 7.16 -12.25
N THR A 92 -11.15 7.43 -11.23
CA THR A 92 -12.60 7.54 -11.40
C THR A 92 -13.01 8.70 -12.31
N ARG A 93 -12.27 9.82 -12.29
CA ARG A 93 -12.45 10.92 -13.25
C ARG A 93 -12.25 10.48 -14.69
N ASN A 94 -11.39 9.49 -14.92
CA ASN A 94 -11.04 8.94 -16.23
C ASN A 94 -11.73 7.60 -16.54
N THR A 95 -12.73 7.23 -15.76
CA THR A 95 -13.56 6.04 -15.98
C THR A 95 -14.96 6.48 -16.38
N TYR A 96 -15.39 6.06 -17.56
CA TYR A 96 -16.67 6.48 -18.18
C TYR A 96 -17.61 5.27 -18.31
N PRO A 97 -18.27 4.85 -17.21
CA PRO A 97 -19.14 3.69 -17.25
C PRO A 97 -20.41 3.99 -18.06
N PRO A 98 -20.83 3.09 -18.98
CA PRO A 98 -22.16 3.13 -19.54
C PRO A 98 -23.24 2.97 -18.46
N GLY A 99 -24.46 3.46 -18.72
CA GLY A 99 -25.58 3.23 -17.80
C GLY A 99 -25.82 1.73 -17.56
N GLY A 100 -26.09 1.32 -16.32
CA GLY A 100 -26.27 -0.06 -15.92
C GLY A 100 -24.98 -0.87 -15.71
N SER A 101 -23.82 -0.25 -15.84
CA SER A 101 -22.52 -0.90 -15.53
C SER A 101 -22.33 -1.14 -14.04
N ASN A 102 -21.39 -2.00 -13.70
CA ASN A 102 -21.01 -2.23 -12.32
C ASN A 102 -19.51 -2.09 -12.08
N ILE A 103 -19.17 -1.85 -10.82
CA ILE A 103 -17.82 -1.85 -10.30
C ILE A 103 -17.75 -2.87 -9.18
N VAL A 104 -16.76 -3.77 -9.22
CA VAL A 104 -16.57 -4.80 -8.20
C VAL A 104 -15.54 -4.32 -7.18
N ILE A 105 -15.90 -4.39 -5.90
CA ILE A 105 -15.01 -4.16 -4.76
C ILE A 105 -15.14 -5.28 -3.73
N VAL A 106 -14.16 -5.42 -2.83
CA VAL A 106 -14.25 -6.38 -1.73
C VAL A 106 -14.94 -5.78 -0.51
N HIS A 107 -15.60 -6.62 0.29
CA HIS A 107 -16.20 -6.23 1.56
C HIS A 107 -15.14 -5.66 2.52
N GLU A 108 -15.54 -4.67 3.32
CA GLU A 108 -14.64 -3.98 4.27
C GLU A 108 -13.37 -3.39 3.62
N GLN A 109 -13.43 -3.05 2.31
CA GLN A 109 -12.33 -2.38 1.64
C GLN A 109 -11.97 -1.06 2.34
N PHE A 110 -10.67 -0.69 2.28
CA PHE A 110 -10.24 0.58 2.88
C PHE A 110 -11.02 1.76 2.26
N PRO A 111 -11.61 2.63 3.08
CA PRO A 111 -12.59 3.65 2.63
C PRO A 111 -12.09 4.56 1.50
N GLY A 112 -10.78 4.90 1.49
CA GLY A 112 -10.17 5.72 0.43
C GLY A 112 -10.27 5.12 -0.97
N ASN A 113 -10.43 3.79 -1.06
CA ASN A 113 -10.66 3.06 -2.31
C ASN A 113 -12.12 2.58 -2.44
N VAL A 114 -13.07 3.23 -1.77
CA VAL A 114 -14.53 2.94 -1.86
C VAL A 114 -15.30 4.18 -2.28
N TYR A 115 -15.10 5.31 -1.58
CA TYR A 115 -15.92 6.50 -1.78
C TYR A 115 -15.86 7.09 -3.19
N PRO A 116 -14.72 7.17 -3.89
CA PRO A 116 -14.69 7.68 -5.27
C PRO A 116 -15.51 6.80 -6.23
N TRP A 117 -15.46 5.47 -6.06
CA TRP A 117 -16.25 4.53 -6.85
C TRP A 117 -17.74 4.64 -6.57
N ARG A 118 -18.12 4.74 -5.28
CA ARG A 118 -19.52 4.95 -4.87
C ARG A 118 -20.09 6.22 -5.49
N ARG A 119 -19.31 7.29 -5.49
CA ARG A 119 -19.69 8.54 -6.13
C ARG A 119 -19.88 8.37 -7.65
N LEU A 120 -18.93 7.73 -8.32
CA LEU A 120 -18.97 7.49 -9.76
C LEU A 120 -20.24 6.73 -10.18
N VAL A 121 -20.57 5.60 -9.52
CA VAL A 121 -21.78 4.84 -9.86
C VAL A 121 -23.07 5.62 -9.53
N GLY A 122 -23.07 6.37 -8.44
CA GLY A 122 -24.19 7.25 -8.07
C GLY A 122 -24.47 8.35 -9.11
N GLU A 123 -23.42 8.94 -9.68
CA GLU A 123 -23.52 9.99 -10.72
C GLU A 123 -23.89 9.43 -12.11
N LYS A 124 -23.49 8.18 -12.40
CA LYS A 124 -23.63 7.56 -13.73
C LYS A 124 -24.74 6.51 -13.84
N GLY A 125 -25.44 6.20 -12.74
CA GLY A 125 -26.53 5.21 -12.76
C GLY A 125 -26.03 3.76 -12.84
N GLY A 126 -24.89 3.47 -12.21
CA GLY A 126 -24.30 2.13 -12.12
C GLY A 126 -24.54 1.46 -10.77
N ASP A 127 -23.92 0.29 -10.59
CA ASP A 127 -23.96 -0.50 -9.35
C ASP A 127 -22.57 -0.71 -8.75
N LEU A 128 -22.47 -0.70 -7.41
CA LEU A 128 -21.26 -1.06 -6.69
C LEU A 128 -21.43 -2.45 -6.05
N ARG A 129 -20.86 -3.47 -6.70
CA ARG A 129 -20.90 -4.85 -6.22
C ARG A 129 -19.87 -5.09 -5.14
N VAL A 130 -20.34 -5.31 -3.91
CA VAL A 130 -19.48 -5.58 -2.75
C VAL A 130 -19.41 -7.08 -2.52
N VAL A 131 -18.26 -7.70 -2.80
CA VAL A 131 -18.06 -9.14 -2.67
C VAL A 131 -17.70 -9.51 -1.23
N THR A 132 -18.58 -10.21 -0.53
CA THR A 132 -18.37 -10.64 0.85
C THR A 132 -17.48 -11.90 0.93
N PRO A 133 -16.63 -12.01 1.98
CA PRO A 133 -15.85 -13.22 2.20
C PRO A 133 -16.74 -14.42 2.54
N PRO A 134 -16.23 -15.67 2.39
CA PRO A 134 -16.92 -16.85 2.92
C PRO A 134 -17.00 -16.78 4.45
N ARG A 135 -18.03 -17.39 5.02
CA ARG A 135 -18.19 -17.48 6.49
C ARG A 135 -17.32 -18.58 7.10
N ASP A 136 -17.07 -19.64 6.33
CA ASP A 136 -16.31 -20.83 6.74
C ASP A 136 -14.90 -20.76 6.13
N GLY A 137 -13.96 -21.58 6.60
CA GLY A 137 -12.55 -21.58 6.25
C GLY A 137 -12.19 -21.48 4.75
N GLY A 138 -10.90 -21.33 4.45
CA GLY A 138 -10.42 -21.14 3.08
C GLY A 138 -10.75 -19.75 2.52
N ARG A 139 -10.63 -18.73 3.36
CA ARG A 139 -11.08 -17.37 3.09
C ARG A 139 -10.51 -16.82 1.78
N GLY A 140 -9.20 -16.91 1.56
CA GLY A 140 -8.55 -16.34 0.39
C GLY A 140 -8.95 -17.01 -0.91
N ALA A 141 -8.92 -18.35 -0.97
CA ALA A 141 -9.31 -19.13 -2.16
C ALA A 141 -10.77 -18.85 -2.55
N ARG A 142 -11.68 -19.10 -1.62
CA ARG A 142 -13.13 -18.98 -1.87
C ARG A 142 -13.59 -17.53 -2.06
N TRP A 143 -12.88 -16.58 -1.49
CA TRP A 143 -13.19 -15.17 -1.75
C TRP A 143 -12.74 -14.77 -3.16
N SER A 144 -11.59 -15.28 -3.62
CA SER A 144 -11.14 -15.08 -5.01
C SER A 144 -12.15 -15.66 -6.01
N GLU A 145 -12.64 -16.89 -5.79
CA GLU A 145 -13.72 -17.50 -6.61
C GLU A 145 -14.97 -16.60 -6.65
N ARG A 146 -15.43 -16.12 -5.50
CA ARG A 146 -16.57 -15.19 -5.45
C ARG A 146 -16.33 -13.88 -6.20
N ILE A 147 -15.10 -13.33 -6.14
CA ILE A 147 -14.76 -12.14 -6.91
C ILE A 147 -14.90 -12.43 -8.40
N LEU A 148 -14.39 -13.56 -8.88
CA LEU A 148 -14.51 -13.98 -10.28
C LEU A 148 -15.98 -14.11 -10.72
N ASP A 149 -16.85 -14.69 -9.88
CA ASP A 149 -18.29 -14.85 -10.14
C ASP A 149 -19.03 -13.50 -10.25
N HIS A 150 -18.48 -12.43 -9.64
CA HIS A 150 -19.10 -11.10 -9.68
C HIS A 150 -18.63 -10.26 -10.87
N ILE A 151 -17.64 -10.73 -11.64
CA ILE A 151 -17.12 -10.04 -12.83
C ILE A 151 -17.84 -10.53 -14.07
N ASP A 152 -18.64 -9.67 -14.69
CA ASP A 152 -19.40 -9.97 -15.91
C ASP A 152 -19.16 -8.91 -17.02
N ALA A 153 -19.85 -9.05 -18.15
CA ALA A 153 -19.73 -8.15 -19.30
C ALA A 153 -20.14 -6.69 -18.99
N ALA A 154 -20.89 -6.43 -17.92
CA ALA A 154 -21.26 -5.09 -17.49
C ALA A 154 -20.23 -4.50 -16.48
N THR A 155 -19.23 -5.26 -16.07
CA THR A 155 -18.20 -4.80 -15.14
C THR A 155 -17.22 -3.86 -15.87
N VAL A 156 -17.05 -2.65 -15.36
CA VAL A 156 -16.12 -1.65 -15.93
C VAL A 156 -14.82 -1.54 -15.16
N ALA A 157 -14.83 -1.89 -13.86
CA ALA A 157 -13.63 -1.93 -13.03
C ALA A 157 -13.76 -2.93 -11.89
N VAL A 158 -12.63 -3.54 -11.53
CA VAL A 158 -12.40 -4.23 -10.28
C VAL A 158 -11.40 -3.41 -9.48
N ALA A 159 -11.82 -2.88 -8.33
CA ALA A 159 -10.98 -2.05 -7.48
C ALA A 159 -10.80 -2.70 -6.12
N MET A 160 -9.57 -3.11 -5.79
CA MET A 160 -9.31 -3.88 -4.58
C MET A 160 -7.89 -3.72 -4.06
N GLY A 161 -7.64 -4.15 -2.82
CA GLY A 161 -6.29 -4.28 -2.30
C GLY A 161 -5.58 -5.50 -2.88
N THR A 162 -4.26 -5.45 -2.99
CA THR A 162 -3.44 -6.61 -3.35
C THR A 162 -3.49 -7.71 -2.28
N VAL A 163 -3.69 -7.31 -1.03
CA VAL A 163 -4.09 -8.14 0.12
C VAL A 163 -5.16 -7.40 0.91
N HIS A 164 -5.99 -8.11 1.65
CA HIS A 164 -7.01 -7.48 2.48
C HIS A 164 -6.38 -6.79 3.70
N TRP A 165 -6.65 -5.50 3.87
CA TRP A 165 -5.97 -4.64 4.83
C TRP A 165 -6.29 -4.95 6.30
N THR A 166 -7.40 -5.64 6.58
CA THR A 166 -7.80 -5.98 7.96
C THR A 166 -7.09 -7.21 8.50
N ASP A 167 -6.76 -8.18 7.64
CA ASP A 167 -6.30 -9.50 8.07
C ASP A 167 -5.22 -10.14 7.18
N GLY A 168 -4.76 -9.44 6.13
CA GLY A 168 -3.71 -9.93 5.24
C GLY A 168 -4.12 -11.10 4.34
N THR A 169 -5.43 -11.35 4.17
CA THR A 169 -5.92 -12.32 3.18
C THR A 169 -5.40 -11.98 1.80
N ARG A 170 -4.78 -12.96 1.14
CA ARG A 170 -4.30 -12.85 -0.25
C ARG A 170 -5.40 -13.26 -1.22
N PHE A 171 -5.32 -12.70 -2.43
CA PHE A 171 -6.24 -12.98 -3.52
C PHE A 171 -5.49 -13.58 -4.71
N ASP A 172 -6.21 -14.32 -5.57
CA ASP A 172 -5.69 -14.76 -6.86
C ASP A 172 -5.79 -13.61 -7.88
N LEU A 173 -4.81 -12.69 -7.78
CA LEU A 173 -4.78 -11.51 -8.64
C LEU A 173 -4.55 -11.88 -10.11
N ALA A 174 -3.88 -13.01 -10.39
CA ALA A 174 -3.64 -13.46 -11.76
C ALA A 174 -4.97 -13.89 -12.43
N ALA A 175 -5.75 -14.73 -11.76
CA ALA A 175 -7.06 -15.13 -12.26
C ALA A 175 -8.04 -13.94 -12.37
N ILE A 176 -8.02 -13.02 -11.39
CA ILE A 176 -8.83 -11.80 -11.43
C ILE A 176 -8.41 -10.92 -12.62
N ARG A 177 -7.09 -10.78 -12.89
CA ARG A 177 -6.61 -10.03 -14.06
C ARG A 177 -7.06 -10.65 -15.38
N GLU A 178 -6.92 -11.96 -15.50
CA GLU A 178 -7.40 -12.69 -16.69
C GLU A 178 -8.88 -12.42 -16.93
N ARG A 179 -9.71 -12.58 -15.89
CA ARG A 179 -11.15 -12.34 -15.99
C ARG A 179 -11.49 -10.90 -16.32
N THR A 180 -10.78 -9.91 -15.77
CA THR A 180 -11.02 -8.49 -16.11
C THR A 180 -10.66 -8.18 -17.57
N ARG A 181 -9.61 -8.82 -18.12
CA ARG A 181 -9.26 -8.69 -19.55
C ARG A 181 -10.35 -9.26 -20.47
N GLU A 182 -10.88 -10.44 -20.15
CA GLU A 182 -11.95 -11.08 -20.93
C GLU A 182 -13.17 -10.18 -21.11
N VAL A 183 -13.53 -9.42 -20.09
CA VAL A 183 -14.70 -8.53 -20.12
C VAL A 183 -14.36 -7.06 -20.43
N GLY A 184 -13.08 -6.73 -20.61
CA GLY A 184 -12.61 -5.36 -20.87
C GLY A 184 -12.64 -4.43 -19.66
N ALA A 185 -12.81 -4.97 -18.44
CA ALA A 185 -12.81 -4.21 -17.20
C ALA A 185 -11.39 -3.77 -16.79
N ALA A 186 -11.29 -2.62 -16.13
CA ALA A 186 -10.04 -2.18 -15.51
C ALA A 186 -9.76 -2.97 -14.23
N LEU A 187 -8.48 -3.29 -13.96
CA LEU A 187 -8.01 -3.78 -12.67
C LEU A 187 -7.23 -2.68 -11.96
N VAL A 188 -7.80 -2.12 -10.89
CA VAL A 188 -7.21 -1.05 -10.07
C VAL A 188 -6.82 -1.60 -8.72
N LEU A 189 -5.53 -1.61 -8.42
CA LEU A 189 -4.98 -2.22 -7.22
C LEU A 189 -4.47 -1.19 -6.21
N ASP A 190 -4.90 -1.34 -4.97
CA ASP A 190 -4.28 -0.69 -3.83
C ASP A 190 -3.17 -1.61 -3.28
N GLY A 191 -1.93 -1.31 -3.64
CA GLY A 191 -0.73 -2.02 -3.22
C GLY A 191 -0.18 -1.60 -1.85
N THR A 192 -0.88 -0.70 -1.15
CA THR A 192 -0.41 -0.12 0.12
C THR A 192 -0.02 -1.17 1.17
N GLN A 193 -0.64 -2.33 1.18
CA GLN A 193 -0.36 -3.38 2.15
C GLN A 193 0.58 -4.48 1.61
N THR A 194 1.26 -4.25 0.47
CA THR A 194 2.16 -5.24 -0.15
C THR A 194 3.48 -4.63 -0.58
N VAL A 195 3.44 -3.50 -1.30
CA VAL A 195 4.64 -2.90 -1.91
C VAL A 195 5.60 -2.42 -0.83
N GLY A 196 6.84 -2.89 -0.91
CA GLY A 196 7.88 -2.68 0.11
C GLY A 196 8.07 -3.85 1.07
N ALA A 197 7.02 -4.67 1.31
CA ALA A 197 7.07 -5.83 2.21
C ALA A 197 7.08 -7.18 1.50
N ALA A 198 6.48 -7.26 0.32
CA ALA A 198 6.46 -8.46 -0.52
C ALA A 198 6.57 -8.06 -2.00
N PRO A 199 7.08 -8.96 -2.84
CA PRO A 199 7.27 -8.66 -4.25
C PRO A 199 5.94 -8.44 -4.97
N ILE A 200 5.94 -7.49 -5.89
CA ILE A 200 4.91 -7.29 -6.89
C ILE A 200 5.61 -6.92 -8.21
N ASP A 201 5.09 -7.42 -9.31
CA ASP A 201 5.60 -7.15 -10.65
C ASP A 201 4.42 -6.66 -11.52
N VAL A 202 4.44 -5.37 -11.86
CA VAL A 202 3.37 -4.76 -12.66
C VAL A 202 3.42 -5.16 -14.12
N VAL A 203 4.56 -5.67 -14.62
CA VAL A 203 4.65 -6.20 -15.99
C VAL A 203 4.00 -7.57 -16.06
N ALA A 204 4.30 -8.45 -15.09
CA ALA A 204 3.72 -9.78 -15.04
C ALA A 204 2.23 -9.77 -14.74
N LEU A 205 1.79 -8.93 -13.79
CA LEU A 205 0.38 -8.82 -13.38
C LEU A 205 -0.43 -7.93 -14.34
N ASP A 206 0.20 -6.91 -14.93
CA ASP A 206 -0.39 -5.93 -15.86
C ASP A 206 -1.70 -5.30 -15.37
N PRO A 207 -1.76 -4.72 -14.16
CA PRO A 207 -2.93 -3.99 -13.72
C PRO A 207 -3.10 -2.69 -14.53
N ASP A 208 -4.29 -2.09 -14.52
CA ASP A 208 -4.49 -0.78 -15.15
C ASP A 208 -4.00 0.37 -14.25
N ALA A 209 -3.92 0.16 -12.93
CA ALA A 209 -3.24 1.05 -12.00
C ALA A 209 -2.81 0.31 -10.71
N LEU A 210 -1.69 0.75 -10.12
CA LEU A 210 -1.21 0.32 -8.81
C LEU A 210 -0.92 1.55 -7.95
N ILE A 211 -1.58 1.68 -6.81
CA ILE A 211 -1.50 2.84 -5.92
C ILE A 211 -0.92 2.41 -4.58
N VAL A 212 0.00 3.20 -4.01
CA VAL A 212 0.69 2.84 -2.77
C VAL A 212 0.85 4.06 -1.88
N ALA A 213 0.34 3.97 -0.64
CA ALA A 213 0.61 4.97 0.38
C ALA A 213 2.07 4.90 0.85
N GLY A 214 2.74 6.05 0.93
CA GLY A 214 4.16 6.09 1.28
C GLY A 214 4.49 5.77 2.74
N TYR A 215 3.57 5.97 3.66
CA TYR A 215 3.83 6.00 5.12
C TYR A 215 3.71 4.65 5.85
N LYS A 216 3.44 3.55 5.13
CA LYS A 216 3.36 2.21 5.73
C LYS A 216 4.60 1.39 5.37
N TRP A 217 4.48 0.54 4.37
CA TRP A 217 5.54 -0.39 3.97
C TRP A 217 6.64 0.26 3.12
N LEU A 218 6.35 1.44 2.53
CA LEU A 218 7.40 2.25 1.92
C LEU A 218 8.20 3.07 2.96
N LEU A 219 7.82 3.00 4.26
CA LEU A 219 8.53 3.61 5.39
C LEU A 219 8.79 5.12 5.22
N GLY A 220 7.99 5.76 4.37
CA GLY A 220 8.11 7.17 4.07
C GLY A 220 7.23 8.06 4.97
N PRO A 221 7.26 9.36 4.75
CA PRO A 221 6.43 10.30 5.49
C PRO A 221 4.95 10.21 5.08
N TYR A 222 4.06 10.71 5.94
CA TYR A 222 2.65 10.88 5.64
C TYR A 222 2.45 11.98 4.57
N SER A 223 1.33 11.95 3.84
CA SER A 223 0.97 12.91 2.78
C SER A 223 1.80 12.81 1.49
N LEU A 224 2.50 11.70 1.28
CA LEU A 224 3.16 11.39 0.03
C LEU A 224 2.87 9.93 -0.34
N SER A 225 2.33 9.71 -1.52
CA SER A 225 1.95 8.41 -2.07
C SER A 225 2.40 8.33 -3.52
N LEU A 226 2.46 7.13 -4.06
CA LEU A 226 2.88 6.89 -5.44
C LEU A 226 1.80 6.09 -6.18
N ALA A 227 1.58 6.41 -7.45
CA ALA A 227 0.61 5.71 -8.29
C ALA A 227 1.24 5.40 -9.64
N TRP A 228 1.29 4.13 -9.99
CA TRP A 228 1.67 3.67 -11.33
C TRP A 228 0.41 3.50 -12.19
N PHE A 229 0.48 3.92 -13.45
CA PHE A 229 -0.63 3.85 -14.40
C PHE A 229 -0.27 3.01 -15.62
N GLY A 230 -1.15 2.08 -15.96
CA GLY A 230 -1.15 1.32 -17.20
C GLY A 230 -1.65 2.14 -18.39
N ASP A 231 -1.56 1.58 -19.59
CA ASP A 231 -1.88 2.27 -20.85
C ASP A 231 -3.28 2.88 -20.87
N ARG A 232 -4.26 2.24 -20.24
CA ARG A 232 -5.66 2.70 -20.17
C ARG A 232 -5.81 4.12 -19.68
N TYR A 233 -4.94 4.62 -18.81
CA TYR A 233 -5.10 5.92 -18.16
C TYR A 233 -4.06 6.97 -18.56
N LEU A 234 -3.02 6.64 -19.34
CA LEU A 234 -1.90 7.55 -19.62
C LEU A 234 -2.29 8.85 -20.34
N ASP A 235 -3.39 8.84 -21.11
CA ASP A 235 -3.91 10.02 -21.78
C ASP A 235 -5.06 10.70 -21.02
N GLY A 236 -5.24 10.33 -19.75
CA GLY A 236 -6.32 10.84 -18.91
C GLY A 236 -6.16 12.31 -18.50
N ILE A 237 -7.25 12.85 -17.94
CA ILE A 237 -7.33 14.22 -17.44
C ILE A 237 -6.92 14.25 -15.97
N PRO A 238 -5.97 15.12 -15.55
CA PRO A 238 -5.56 15.24 -14.15
C PRO A 238 -6.70 15.82 -13.28
N LEU A 239 -6.61 15.62 -11.97
CA LEU A 239 -7.52 16.28 -11.02
C LEU A 239 -7.20 17.76 -10.85
N GLU A 240 -5.92 18.12 -10.92
CA GLU A 240 -5.44 19.49 -10.78
C GLU A 240 -4.81 19.97 -12.09
N GLU A 241 -5.14 21.17 -12.51
CA GLU A 241 -4.52 21.86 -13.63
C GLU A 241 -3.29 22.63 -13.13
N THR A 242 -2.16 21.95 -13.00
CA THR A 242 -0.95 22.53 -12.41
C THR A 242 0.03 22.99 -13.47
N TRP A 243 0.84 24.02 -13.16
CA TRP A 243 1.92 24.49 -14.04
C TRP A 243 2.98 23.39 -14.27
N ILE A 244 3.32 22.63 -13.22
CA ILE A 244 4.38 21.61 -13.28
C ILE A 244 3.96 20.36 -14.06
N GLY A 245 2.66 20.15 -14.26
CA GLY A 245 2.09 19.10 -15.10
C GLY A 245 2.05 19.45 -16.59
N ARG A 246 2.56 20.62 -17.00
CA ARG A 246 2.59 21.06 -18.40
C ARG A 246 3.95 20.82 -19.04
N ARG A 247 3.96 20.54 -20.34
CA ARG A 247 5.19 20.32 -21.12
C ARG A 247 6.06 21.57 -21.11
N GLY A 248 7.37 21.40 -20.88
CA GLY A 248 8.32 22.49 -20.84
C GLY A 248 8.31 23.31 -19.54
N SER A 249 7.62 22.83 -18.49
CA SER A 249 7.58 23.51 -17.18
C SER A 249 8.92 23.64 -16.49
N GLU A 250 9.94 22.93 -16.95
CA GLU A 250 11.34 23.02 -16.48
C GLU A 250 11.97 24.37 -16.84
N ASN A 251 11.48 25.04 -17.89
CA ASN A 251 11.89 26.37 -18.31
C ASN A 251 11.09 27.44 -17.55
N PHE A 252 11.56 27.84 -16.38
CA PHE A 252 10.86 28.83 -15.55
C PHE A 252 10.69 30.21 -16.23
N ALA A 253 11.63 30.60 -17.10
CA ALA A 253 11.51 31.84 -17.84
C ALA A 253 10.37 31.80 -18.88
N GLY A 254 10.07 30.62 -19.43
CA GLY A 254 9.02 30.40 -20.41
C GLY A 254 7.64 30.11 -19.81
N LEU A 255 7.46 30.11 -18.49
CA LEU A 255 6.14 29.84 -17.86
C LEU A 255 5.08 30.92 -18.15
N VAL A 256 5.47 32.06 -18.68
CA VAL A 256 4.58 33.13 -19.12
C VAL A 256 3.87 32.79 -20.46
N ASP A 257 4.43 31.85 -21.22
CA ASP A 257 3.89 31.32 -22.47
C ASP A 257 3.15 30.03 -22.14
N TYR A 258 1.82 30.11 -21.97
CA TYR A 258 1.04 28.99 -21.48
C TYR A 258 1.05 27.81 -22.46
N ALA A 259 1.40 26.62 -21.96
CA ALA A 259 1.37 25.38 -22.71
C ALA A 259 0.08 24.60 -22.43
N ASP A 260 -0.64 24.19 -23.47
CA ASP A 260 -1.84 23.36 -23.34
C ASP A 260 -1.49 21.88 -23.19
N ASP A 261 -0.34 21.43 -23.70
CA ASP A 261 0.12 20.06 -23.65
C ASP A 261 0.53 19.66 -22.23
N TYR A 262 0.10 18.49 -21.80
CA TYR A 262 0.55 17.88 -20.55
C TYR A 262 1.94 17.26 -20.68
N GLN A 263 2.62 17.11 -19.53
CA GLN A 263 3.76 16.20 -19.39
C GLN A 263 3.37 14.78 -19.84
N PRO A 264 4.31 13.99 -20.40
CA PRO A 264 4.03 12.66 -20.89
C PRO A 264 3.66 11.68 -19.79
N GLY A 265 2.91 10.64 -20.15
CA GLY A 265 2.61 9.54 -19.25
C GLY A 265 1.85 9.97 -18.00
N ALA A 266 2.21 9.39 -16.86
CA ALA A 266 1.56 9.66 -15.59
C ALA A 266 2.05 10.96 -14.91
N LEU A 267 3.08 11.63 -15.43
CA LEU A 267 3.59 12.89 -14.88
C LEU A 267 2.51 13.97 -14.83
N ARG A 268 1.54 13.91 -15.77
CA ARG A 268 0.36 14.80 -15.78
C ARG A 268 -0.53 14.69 -14.55
N PHE A 269 -0.47 13.55 -13.85
CA PHE A 269 -1.30 13.26 -12.67
C PHE A 269 -0.63 13.63 -11.35
N ASP A 270 0.57 14.18 -11.40
CA ASP A 270 1.23 14.67 -10.20
C ASP A 270 0.39 15.72 -9.49
N VAL A 271 0.42 15.67 -8.15
CA VAL A 271 -0.15 16.75 -7.35
C VAL A 271 0.58 18.06 -7.59
N GLY A 272 -0.12 19.15 -7.54
CA GLY A 272 0.50 20.48 -7.52
C GLY A 272 1.49 20.60 -6.35
N GLN A 273 2.61 21.28 -6.58
CA GLN A 273 3.72 21.38 -5.61
C GLN A 273 4.29 20.00 -5.20
N ARG A 274 4.35 19.05 -6.14
CA ARG A 274 4.91 17.69 -5.93
C ARG A 274 6.31 17.69 -5.33
N SER A 275 7.06 18.76 -5.53
CA SER A 275 8.48 18.92 -5.12
C SER A 275 8.59 19.30 -3.65
N ASN A 276 7.95 18.57 -2.76
CA ASN A 276 8.06 18.83 -1.32
C ASN A 276 9.49 18.56 -0.84
N PHE A 277 10.22 19.62 -0.53
CA PHE A 277 11.64 19.59 -0.18
C PHE A 277 11.96 18.79 1.10
N ALA A 278 10.99 18.50 1.95
CA ALA A 278 11.17 17.65 3.13
C ALA A 278 10.71 16.20 2.89
N LEU A 279 9.50 16.02 2.33
CA LEU A 279 8.90 14.69 2.23
C LEU A 279 9.53 13.86 1.09
N VAL A 280 9.85 14.48 -0.03
CA VAL A 280 10.42 13.78 -1.19
C VAL A 280 11.79 13.17 -0.87
N PRO A 281 12.77 13.90 -0.30
CA PRO A 281 14.05 13.30 0.10
C PRO A 281 13.88 12.20 1.17
N ALA A 282 12.95 12.38 2.11
CA ALA A 282 12.67 11.35 3.12
C ALA A 282 12.16 10.05 2.49
N LEU A 283 11.17 10.13 1.58
CA LEU A 283 10.66 8.95 0.87
C LEU A 283 11.75 8.33 -0.01
N SER A 284 12.57 9.15 -0.69
CA SER A 284 13.66 8.68 -1.53
C SER A 284 14.65 7.81 -0.73
N ALA A 285 15.06 8.27 0.46
CA ALA A 285 15.95 7.51 1.34
C ALA A 285 15.31 6.21 1.87
N SER A 286 14.00 6.22 2.15
CA SER A 286 13.28 4.99 2.52
C SER A 286 13.24 3.97 1.39
N LEU A 287 12.94 4.41 0.16
CA LEU A 287 12.90 3.54 -1.02
C LEU A 287 14.26 2.92 -1.32
N GLU A 288 15.34 3.66 -1.10
CA GLU A 288 16.71 3.15 -1.26
C GLU A 288 16.98 1.98 -0.31
N LEU A 289 16.64 2.10 0.99
CA LEU A 289 16.75 1.01 1.96
C LEU A 289 15.90 -0.21 1.55
N ILE A 290 14.66 0.00 1.11
CA ILE A 290 13.78 -1.09 0.70
C ILE A 290 14.32 -1.83 -0.53
N LEU A 291 14.90 -1.11 -1.50
CA LEU A 291 15.55 -1.71 -2.66
C LEU A 291 16.81 -2.50 -2.28
N GLU A 292 17.58 -2.05 -1.28
CA GLU A 292 18.71 -2.79 -0.71
C GLU A 292 18.24 -4.07 0.00
N TRP A 293 17.20 -3.98 0.83
CA TRP A 293 16.65 -5.13 1.55
C TRP A 293 15.97 -6.12 0.62
N ARG A 294 15.34 -5.66 -0.44
CA ARG A 294 14.58 -6.42 -1.44
C ARG A 294 13.30 -7.02 -0.87
N PRO A 295 12.11 -6.72 -1.41
CA PRO A 295 10.82 -7.16 -0.87
C PRO A 295 10.70 -8.67 -0.67
N GLU A 296 11.31 -9.48 -1.54
CA GLU A 296 11.33 -10.94 -1.40
C GLU A 296 12.10 -11.40 -0.16
N ARG A 297 13.17 -10.68 0.21
CA ARG A 297 13.93 -10.99 1.44
C ARG A 297 13.21 -10.47 2.68
N VAL A 298 12.49 -9.34 2.58
CA VAL A 298 11.60 -8.84 3.65
C VAL A 298 10.49 -9.85 3.94
N ALA A 299 9.82 -10.36 2.89
CA ALA A 299 8.78 -11.38 3.04
C ALA A 299 9.34 -12.68 3.66
N ALA A 300 10.50 -13.14 3.21
CA ALA A 300 11.18 -14.32 3.77
C ALA A 300 11.58 -14.11 5.23
N TYR A 301 12.06 -12.90 5.59
CA TYR A 301 12.35 -12.53 6.99
C TYR A 301 11.11 -12.62 7.86
N CYS A 302 9.99 -12.02 7.46
CA CYS A 302 8.74 -12.06 8.20
C CYS A 302 8.21 -13.50 8.33
N THR A 303 8.35 -14.33 7.30
CA THR A 303 8.00 -15.76 7.35
C THR A 303 8.82 -16.50 8.39
N ALA A 304 10.15 -16.35 8.36
CA ALA A 304 11.06 -17.00 9.30
C ALA A 304 10.88 -16.47 10.72
N LEU A 305 10.56 -15.20 10.90
CA LEU A 305 10.27 -14.59 12.19
C LEU A 305 9.07 -15.26 12.88
N MET A 306 8.04 -15.62 12.12
CA MET A 306 6.79 -16.22 12.61
C MET A 306 6.82 -17.75 12.63
N ASP A 307 7.94 -18.38 12.29
CA ASP A 307 8.07 -19.84 12.29
C ASP A 307 7.79 -20.43 13.68
N GLY A 308 6.89 -21.44 13.74
CA GLY A 308 6.40 -22.05 14.97
C GLY A 308 5.42 -21.19 15.80
N ALA A 309 5.33 -19.87 15.56
CA ALA A 309 4.45 -19.00 16.32
C ALA A 309 2.97 -19.22 15.98
N PHE A 310 2.64 -19.49 14.73
CA PHE A 310 1.24 -19.71 14.33
C PHE A 310 0.62 -20.94 14.98
N ASP A 311 1.38 -22.01 15.20
CA ASP A 311 0.89 -23.22 15.86
C ASP A 311 0.60 -22.98 17.34
N ARG A 312 1.46 -22.22 18.01
CA ARG A 312 1.25 -21.77 19.39
C ARG A 312 0.02 -20.88 19.52
N LEU A 313 -0.18 -19.95 18.57
CA LEU A 313 -1.37 -19.07 18.54
C LEU A 313 -2.65 -19.87 18.28
N ARG A 314 -2.62 -20.85 17.37
CA ARG A 314 -3.75 -21.77 17.15
C ARG A 314 -4.07 -22.62 18.39
N ALA A 315 -3.06 -23.09 19.11
CA ALA A 315 -3.26 -23.82 20.35
C ALA A 315 -3.97 -22.98 21.43
N LEU A 316 -3.90 -21.66 21.37
CA LEU A 316 -4.69 -20.75 22.21
C LEU A 316 -6.11 -20.49 21.68
N GLY A 317 -6.56 -21.19 20.63
CA GLY A 317 -7.89 -21.05 20.04
C GLY A 317 -8.02 -19.91 19.03
N LEU A 318 -6.92 -19.26 18.66
CA LEU A 318 -6.95 -18.20 17.65
C LEU A 318 -7.10 -18.77 16.23
N ARG A 319 -7.92 -18.14 15.42
CA ARG A 319 -8.07 -18.49 13.99
C ARG A 319 -7.06 -17.70 13.17
N VAL A 320 -6.31 -18.41 12.33
CA VAL A 320 -5.29 -17.84 11.45
C VAL A 320 -5.49 -18.41 10.06
N GLU A 321 -5.55 -17.57 9.03
CA GLU A 321 -5.64 -18.00 7.63
C GLU A 321 -4.45 -18.88 7.26
N GLU A 322 -4.66 -19.79 6.33
CA GLU A 322 -3.65 -20.75 5.94
C GLU A 322 -2.78 -20.26 4.76
N THR A 323 -1.57 -20.80 4.69
CA THR A 323 -0.73 -20.65 3.51
C THR A 323 -1.34 -21.45 2.35
N PRO A 324 -1.40 -20.92 1.09
CA PRO A 324 -0.73 -19.71 0.63
C PRO A 324 -1.55 -18.40 0.76
N TRP A 325 -2.73 -18.44 1.35
CA TRP A 325 -3.69 -17.34 1.36
C TRP A 325 -3.47 -16.32 2.50
N ARG A 326 -2.47 -16.53 3.33
CA ARG A 326 -2.01 -15.58 4.35
C ARG A 326 -0.78 -14.82 3.87
N SER A 327 -0.81 -13.51 4.03
CA SER A 327 0.37 -12.67 3.79
C SER A 327 1.46 -12.92 4.88
N PRO A 328 2.76 -12.93 4.53
CA PRO A 328 3.82 -13.18 5.49
C PRO A 328 4.05 -12.02 6.48
N HIS A 329 3.78 -10.79 6.06
CA HIS A 329 4.08 -9.56 6.80
C HIS A 329 2.83 -8.91 7.43
N LEU A 330 1.64 -9.40 7.11
CA LEU A 330 0.36 -8.89 7.61
C LEU A 330 -0.61 -10.05 7.78
N PHE A 331 -1.16 -10.22 8.96
CA PHE A 331 -2.15 -11.28 9.21
C PHE A 331 -3.10 -10.91 10.34
N GLY A 332 -4.31 -11.47 10.28
CA GLY A 332 -5.33 -11.37 11.29
C GLY A 332 -5.32 -12.57 12.22
N LEU A 333 -5.45 -12.33 13.51
CA LEU A 333 -5.70 -13.33 14.53
C LEU A 333 -7.16 -13.21 14.96
N GLY A 334 -8.02 -14.10 14.46
CA GLY A 334 -9.43 -14.14 14.84
C GLY A 334 -9.58 -14.69 16.25
N LEU A 335 -10.23 -13.93 17.11
CA LEU A 335 -10.42 -14.30 18.52
C LEU A 335 -11.42 -15.47 18.65
N PRO A 336 -11.25 -16.35 19.65
CA PRO A 336 -12.23 -17.37 19.96
C PRO A 336 -13.55 -16.72 20.46
N PRO A 337 -14.69 -17.40 20.29
CA PRO A 337 -15.96 -16.93 20.84
C PRO A 337 -15.87 -16.68 22.35
N GLY A 338 -16.39 -15.54 22.81
CA GLY A 338 -16.38 -15.18 24.24
C GLY A 338 -15.06 -14.59 24.76
N ALA A 339 -14.06 -14.39 23.91
CA ALA A 339 -12.81 -13.75 24.35
C ALA A 339 -13.05 -12.34 24.90
N ASP A 340 -12.51 -12.06 26.08
CA ASP A 340 -12.56 -10.74 26.72
C ASP A 340 -11.57 -9.78 26.05
N LEU A 341 -12.10 -8.91 25.20
CA LEU A 341 -11.32 -7.93 24.44
C LEU A 341 -10.59 -6.95 25.34
N GLU A 342 -11.20 -6.53 26.44
CA GLU A 342 -10.57 -5.58 27.35
C GLU A 342 -9.46 -6.22 28.17
N ARG A 343 -9.61 -7.49 28.55
CA ARG A 343 -8.53 -8.28 29.13
C ARG A 343 -7.34 -8.40 28.17
N LEU A 344 -7.61 -8.68 26.90
CA LEU A 344 -6.57 -8.76 25.87
C LEU A 344 -5.86 -7.40 25.67
N LYS A 345 -6.60 -6.29 25.60
CA LYS A 345 -5.98 -4.97 25.49
C LYS A 345 -5.07 -4.66 26.68
N ARG A 346 -5.50 -5.00 27.89
CA ARG A 346 -4.67 -4.83 29.12
C ARG A 346 -3.42 -5.71 29.09
N ALA A 347 -3.53 -6.95 28.63
CA ALA A 347 -2.37 -7.85 28.51
C ALA A 347 -1.37 -7.31 27.46
N LEU A 348 -1.83 -6.94 26.28
CA LEU A 348 -0.98 -6.32 25.24
C LEU A 348 -0.27 -5.07 25.75
N ALA A 349 -0.96 -4.23 26.53
CA ALA A 349 -0.37 -3.02 27.13
C ALA A 349 0.71 -3.37 28.16
N ARG A 350 0.49 -4.38 29.05
CA ARG A 350 1.48 -4.84 30.02
C ARG A 350 2.73 -5.40 29.36
N HIS A 351 2.55 -6.18 28.30
CA HIS A 351 3.64 -6.72 27.49
C HIS A 351 4.22 -5.72 26.48
N ARG A 352 3.76 -4.46 26.48
CA ARG A 352 4.20 -3.38 25.57
C ARG A 352 4.15 -3.77 24.09
N VAL A 353 3.12 -4.52 23.68
CA VAL A 353 2.91 -5.00 22.31
C VAL A 353 1.98 -4.07 21.55
N GLY A 354 2.48 -3.45 20.48
CA GLY A 354 1.75 -2.58 19.58
C GLY A 354 1.15 -3.35 18.39
N VAL A 355 -0.19 -3.50 18.36
CA VAL A 355 -0.98 -4.13 17.29
C VAL A 355 -2.24 -3.32 17.02
N SER A 356 -3.03 -3.72 16.03
CA SER A 356 -4.31 -3.07 15.72
C SER A 356 -5.48 -4.03 15.86
N PHE A 357 -6.64 -3.52 16.29
CA PHE A 357 -7.90 -4.26 16.26
C PHE A 357 -8.70 -3.89 15.01
N ARG A 358 -9.25 -4.90 14.32
CA ARG A 358 -10.09 -4.75 13.14
C ARG A 358 -11.27 -5.72 13.22
N GLY A 359 -12.47 -5.19 13.48
CA GLY A 359 -13.64 -6.03 13.76
C GLY A 359 -13.36 -6.98 14.91
N SER A 360 -13.55 -8.29 14.70
CA SER A 360 -13.30 -9.38 15.65
C SER A 360 -11.87 -9.95 15.57
N SER A 361 -10.95 -9.28 14.89
CA SER A 361 -9.58 -9.76 14.70
C SER A 361 -8.56 -8.80 15.25
N VAL A 362 -7.45 -9.34 15.74
CA VAL A 362 -6.22 -8.60 16.04
C VAL A 362 -5.33 -8.67 14.80
N ARG A 363 -5.03 -7.53 14.21
CA ARG A 363 -4.13 -7.41 13.07
C ARG A 363 -2.71 -7.23 13.56
N VAL A 364 -1.85 -8.17 13.16
CA VAL A 364 -0.42 -8.18 13.45
C VAL A 364 0.34 -7.93 12.14
N SER A 365 1.35 -7.07 12.19
CA SER A 365 2.11 -6.72 11.00
C SER A 365 3.59 -6.46 11.33
N PRO A 366 4.39 -7.53 11.39
CA PRO A 366 5.83 -7.47 11.61
C PRO A 366 6.55 -6.95 10.37
N ASN A 367 7.76 -6.40 10.58
CA ASN A 367 8.66 -5.98 9.52
C ASN A 367 10.13 -6.31 9.94
N VAL A 368 11.08 -5.94 9.12
CA VAL A 368 12.51 -6.24 9.27
C VAL A 368 13.17 -5.72 10.56
N TYR A 369 12.49 -4.88 11.32
CA TYR A 369 12.96 -4.39 12.62
C TYR A 369 12.49 -5.23 13.82
N ASN A 370 11.58 -6.19 13.59
CA ASN A 370 11.10 -7.08 14.65
C ASN A 370 12.05 -8.26 14.87
N THR A 371 12.11 -8.73 16.11
CA THR A 371 12.91 -9.86 16.55
C THR A 371 12.02 -10.98 17.07
N ARG A 372 12.62 -12.13 17.41
CA ARG A 372 11.91 -13.23 18.08
C ARG A 372 11.31 -12.80 19.41
N ASP A 373 11.94 -11.89 20.14
CA ASP A 373 11.44 -11.39 21.43
C ASP A 373 10.11 -10.64 21.24
N ASP A 374 9.93 -9.91 20.10
CA ASP A 374 8.65 -9.27 19.79
C ASP A 374 7.52 -10.30 19.59
N VAL A 375 7.84 -11.46 18.99
CA VAL A 375 6.90 -12.56 18.79
C VAL A 375 6.58 -13.26 20.10
N GLU A 376 7.59 -13.48 20.96
CA GLU A 376 7.40 -14.07 22.29
C GLU A 376 6.53 -13.18 23.18
N ALA A 377 6.75 -11.85 23.16
CA ALA A 377 5.91 -10.90 23.90
C ALA A 377 4.44 -10.94 23.40
N LEU A 378 4.23 -11.03 22.08
CA LEU A 378 2.89 -11.19 21.51
C LEU A 378 2.21 -12.46 22.03
N ILE A 379 2.89 -13.61 21.97
CA ILE A 379 2.35 -14.90 22.42
C ILE A 379 2.07 -14.87 23.93
N ALA A 380 2.96 -14.30 24.73
CA ALA A 380 2.78 -14.17 26.17
C ALA A 380 1.53 -13.34 26.51
N ALA A 381 1.30 -12.21 25.80
CA ALA A 381 0.12 -11.38 25.98
C ALA A 381 -1.17 -12.15 25.65
N PHE A 382 -1.21 -12.91 24.55
CA PHE A 382 -2.36 -13.75 24.21
C PHE A 382 -2.56 -14.89 25.21
N THR A 383 -1.48 -15.56 25.65
CA THR A 383 -1.55 -16.61 26.67
C THR A 383 -2.17 -16.08 27.96
N GLU A 384 -1.71 -14.93 28.46
CA GLU A 384 -2.25 -14.30 29.67
C GLU A 384 -3.73 -13.90 29.49
N ALA A 385 -4.09 -13.39 28.33
CA ALA A 385 -5.46 -12.92 28.09
C ALA A 385 -6.46 -14.05 27.92
N LEU A 386 -6.05 -15.20 27.36
CA LEU A 386 -6.90 -16.33 27.00
C LEU A 386 -6.80 -17.50 27.99
N ALA A 387 -5.85 -17.48 28.93
CA ALA A 387 -5.83 -18.40 30.06
C ALA A 387 -7.06 -18.13 30.93
N GLY A 388 -8.07 -19.01 30.79
CA GLY A 388 -9.46 -18.97 31.18
C GLY A 388 -9.78 -18.62 32.56
#